data_394a58690a356016aa4512f82824194a
#
_entry.id   394a58690a356016aa4512f82824194a
#
_cell.length_a   1.000
_cell.length_b   1.000
_cell.length_c   1.000
_cell.angle_alpha   90.00
_cell.angle_beta   90.00
_cell.angle_gamma   90.00
#
_symmetry.space_group_name_H-M   'P 1'
#
loop_
_entity.id
_entity.type
_entity.pdbx_description
1 polymer ?
#
loop_
_entity_poly.entity_id
_entity_poly.type
_entity_poly.pdbx_seq_one_letter_code
_entity_poly.pdbx_strand_id
1 'polypeptide(L)'
;MLNKEQILDKLNELELDKNEFVVSMGSSLVMHNIKKETNNINISIGSDSFSRLKQKYNSIYENNIEIIKYDVFEISNLDLNTKKELIDNYYCQDLENIMSIKKELNRKKDIKDIKAIDLYLCSLDNMRYEKELYKNNITLIAGVDEVGRGPLIGPVVASAIILPKDYVLKGLTDSKKLSEKKRDYYYDIIKKDALAIGIGVIDNNIIDEVNIYEATKLAMKEAINNLSIKPEHILIDAMKLDIDIPTTSIIKGDFKSQTIAAASVIAKVTRDKMMYELDKEYPEYNFKNNKGYPTKDHLDAIEKHGILKEHRRSYGPVRDYIEKYNNK
;
A
#
# COMPACT_ATOMS: atom_id res chain seq x y z
N MET A 1 -3.04 -25.73 14.51
CA MET A 1 -3.53 -24.80 13.48
C MET A 1 -3.84 -25.60 12.22
N LEU A 2 -4.87 -25.24 11.47
CA LEU A 2 -5.40 -25.96 10.32
C LEU A 2 -5.03 -25.24 9.04
N ASN A 3 -4.37 -25.91 8.11
CA ASN A 3 -4.12 -25.42 6.75
C ASN A 3 -5.34 -25.72 5.84
N LYS A 4 -5.26 -25.32 4.57
CA LYS A 4 -6.36 -25.46 3.60
C LYS A 4 -6.78 -26.92 3.39
N GLU A 5 -5.85 -27.85 3.25
CA GLU A 5 -6.15 -29.27 3.06
C GLU A 5 -6.87 -29.86 4.28
N GLN A 6 -6.39 -29.56 5.48
CA GLN A 6 -7.02 -30.00 6.73
C GLN A 6 -8.42 -29.41 6.93
N ILE A 7 -8.65 -28.16 6.47
CA ILE A 7 -9.99 -27.57 6.47
C ILE A 7 -10.90 -28.33 5.51
N LEU A 8 -10.45 -28.63 4.29
CA LEU A 8 -11.22 -29.37 3.30
C LEU A 8 -11.58 -30.78 3.79
N ASP A 9 -10.62 -31.48 4.41
CA ASP A 9 -10.87 -32.81 5.00
C ASP A 9 -11.96 -32.72 6.06
N LYS A 10 -11.86 -31.80 6.99
CA LYS A 10 -12.85 -31.59 8.05
C LYS A 10 -14.22 -31.17 7.54
N LEU A 11 -14.28 -30.31 6.51
CA LEU A 11 -15.56 -29.93 5.88
C LEU A 11 -16.23 -31.10 5.17
N ASN A 12 -15.46 -32.04 4.62
CA ASN A 12 -16.00 -33.28 4.04
C ASN A 12 -16.57 -34.26 5.11
N GLU A 13 -16.05 -34.19 6.34
CA GLU A 13 -16.55 -35.01 7.47
C GLU A 13 -17.82 -34.38 8.12
N LEU A 14 -18.17 -33.14 7.79
CA LEU A 14 -19.29 -32.44 8.41
C LEU A 14 -20.63 -32.98 7.92
N GLU A 15 -21.53 -33.32 8.87
CA GLU A 15 -22.88 -33.84 8.60
C GLU A 15 -23.88 -32.75 8.12
N LEU A 16 -23.41 -31.78 7.28
CA LEU A 16 -24.23 -30.75 6.70
C LEU A 16 -24.07 -30.73 5.16
N ASP A 17 -25.17 -30.47 4.45
CA ASP A 17 -25.07 -30.27 3.01
C ASP A 17 -24.22 -29.01 2.71
N LYS A 18 -23.40 -29.08 1.65
CA LYS A 18 -22.52 -27.98 1.25
C LYS A 18 -23.24 -26.67 0.95
N ASN A 19 -24.53 -26.74 0.65
CA ASN A 19 -25.39 -25.58 0.41
C ASN A 19 -26.00 -25.00 1.71
N GLU A 20 -25.93 -25.71 2.82
CA GLU A 20 -26.47 -25.28 4.12
C GLU A 20 -25.54 -24.39 4.91
N PHE A 21 -24.28 -24.24 4.48
CA PHE A 21 -23.29 -23.42 5.19
C PHE A 21 -22.39 -22.59 4.27
N VAL A 22 -21.77 -21.59 4.86
CA VAL A 22 -20.74 -20.75 4.24
C VAL A 22 -19.50 -20.78 5.13
N VAL A 23 -18.35 -21.13 4.58
CA VAL A 23 -17.05 -20.98 5.27
C VAL A 23 -16.79 -19.50 5.48
N SER A 24 -16.55 -19.08 6.72
CA SER A 24 -16.54 -17.66 7.08
C SER A 24 -15.25 -17.23 7.78
N MET A 25 -15.07 -15.94 7.95
CA MET A 25 -14.04 -15.31 8.76
C MET A 25 -12.60 -15.81 8.47
N GLY A 26 -11.88 -16.28 9.50
CA GLY A 26 -10.50 -16.75 9.40
C GLY A 26 -10.32 -17.95 8.49
N SER A 27 -11.28 -18.86 8.45
CA SER A 27 -11.26 -20.05 7.60
C SER A 27 -11.46 -19.69 6.13
N SER A 28 -12.37 -18.75 5.83
CA SER A 28 -12.52 -18.21 4.48
C SER A 28 -11.22 -17.58 3.99
N LEU A 29 -10.47 -16.87 4.85
CA LEU A 29 -9.15 -16.31 4.47
C LEU A 29 -8.13 -17.39 4.10
N VAL A 30 -8.18 -18.57 4.74
CA VAL A 30 -7.33 -19.71 4.39
C VAL A 30 -7.78 -20.31 3.05
N MET A 31 -9.08 -20.45 2.82
CA MET A 31 -9.64 -20.91 1.55
C MET A 31 -9.24 -19.99 0.37
N HIS A 32 -9.25 -18.68 0.56
CA HIS A 32 -8.78 -17.68 -0.41
C HIS A 32 -7.24 -17.58 -0.54
N ASN A 33 -6.46 -18.40 0.18
CA ASN A 33 -4.99 -18.32 0.23
C ASN A 33 -4.43 -16.97 0.74
N ILE A 34 -5.23 -16.20 1.47
CA ILE A 34 -4.80 -14.96 2.13
C ILE A 34 -4.02 -15.24 3.41
N LYS A 35 -4.37 -16.35 4.07
CA LYS A 35 -3.77 -16.82 5.32
C LYS A 35 -3.31 -18.26 5.16
N LYS A 36 -2.21 -18.64 5.81
CA LYS A 36 -1.66 -20.00 5.71
C LYS A 36 -2.47 -21.02 6.51
N GLU A 37 -2.96 -20.62 7.68
CA GLU A 37 -3.60 -21.50 8.65
C GLU A 37 -4.52 -20.72 9.60
N THR A 38 -5.44 -21.42 10.25
CA THR A 38 -6.33 -20.91 11.30
C THR A 38 -6.42 -21.88 12.48
N ASN A 39 -6.88 -21.40 13.64
CA ASN A 39 -7.07 -22.27 14.81
C ASN A 39 -8.36 -23.10 14.72
N ASN A 40 -9.42 -22.50 14.17
CA ASN A 40 -10.76 -23.07 14.11
C ASN A 40 -11.32 -22.98 12.70
N ILE A 41 -12.31 -23.80 12.38
CA ILE A 41 -13.10 -23.69 11.16
C ILE A 41 -14.36 -22.91 11.47
N ASN A 42 -14.40 -21.64 11.00
CA ASN A 42 -15.57 -20.79 11.14
C ASN A 42 -16.55 -21.09 9.99
N ILE A 43 -17.77 -21.45 10.32
CA ILE A 43 -18.86 -21.61 9.35
C ILE A 43 -20.11 -20.82 9.80
N SER A 44 -20.87 -20.34 8.84
CA SER A 44 -22.16 -19.68 9.05
C SER A 44 -23.25 -20.55 8.44
N ILE A 45 -24.32 -20.79 9.17
CA ILE A 45 -25.45 -21.62 8.75
C ILE A 45 -26.78 -20.88 8.94
N GLY A 46 -27.81 -21.33 8.24
CA GLY A 46 -29.17 -20.79 8.40
C GLY A 46 -29.80 -21.14 9.75
N SER A 47 -30.81 -20.38 10.16
CA SER A 47 -31.48 -20.48 11.46
C SER A 47 -32.02 -21.87 11.77
N ASP A 48 -32.56 -22.56 10.76
CA ASP A 48 -33.15 -23.90 10.93
C ASP A 48 -32.06 -24.94 11.22
N SER A 49 -30.98 -24.94 10.45
CA SER A 49 -29.83 -25.82 10.65
C SER A 49 -29.11 -25.51 11.96
N PHE A 50 -29.02 -24.22 12.35
CA PHE A 50 -28.48 -23.83 13.65
C PHE A 50 -29.31 -24.37 14.81
N SER A 51 -30.64 -24.25 14.72
CA SER A 51 -31.57 -24.76 15.73
C SER A 51 -31.51 -26.27 15.89
N ARG A 52 -31.33 -27.01 14.78
CA ARG A 52 -31.11 -28.47 14.81
C ARG A 52 -29.81 -28.83 15.53
N LEU A 53 -28.70 -28.12 15.21
CA LEU A 53 -27.39 -28.38 15.83
C LEU A 53 -27.37 -28.01 17.31
N LYS A 54 -28.10 -26.96 17.70
CA LYS A 54 -28.20 -26.51 19.11
C LYS A 54 -28.86 -27.57 20.02
N GLN A 55 -29.70 -28.45 19.48
CA GLN A 55 -30.23 -29.59 20.24
C GLN A 55 -29.17 -30.67 20.53
N LYS A 56 -28.15 -30.77 19.69
CA LYS A 56 -27.09 -31.80 19.80
C LYS A 56 -25.85 -31.26 20.53
N TYR A 57 -25.54 -29.93 20.40
CA TYR A 57 -24.35 -29.31 20.92
C TYR A 57 -24.66 -28.05 21.73
N ASN A 58 -23.86 -27.77 22.76
CA ASN A 58 -24.01 -26.56 23.56
C ASN A 58 -23.61 -25.32 22.78
N SER A 59 -24.36 -24.24 22.95
CA SER A 59 -24.03 -22.92 22.43
C SER A 59 -23.49 -21.98 23.53
N ILE A 60 -22.66 -21.05 23.12
CA ILE A 60 -22.13 -19.96 23.95
C ILE A 60 -22.31 -18.61 23.25
N TYR A 61 -22.28 -17.52 24.00
CA TYR A 61 -22.32 -16.16 23.45
C TYR A 61 -20.91 -15.55 23.44
N GLU A 62 -20.43 -15.15 22.26
CA GLU A 62 -19.20 -14.37 22.09
C GLU A 62 -19.50 -13.13 21.25
N ASN A 63 -19.14 -11.94 21.73
CA ASN A 63 -19.40 -10.65 21.04
C ASN A 63 -20.86 -10.47 20.58
N ASN A 64 -21.83 -10.83 21.41
CA ASN A 64 -23.28 -10.80 21.14
C ASN A 64 -23.75 -11.75 20.00
N ILE A 65 -22.92 -12.69 19.59
CA ILE A 65 -23.26 -13.71 18.61
C ILE A 65 -23.33 -15.06 19.33
N GLU A 66 -24.40 -15.82 19.09
CA GLU A 66 -24.53 -17.19 19.59
C GLU A 66 -23.71 -18.13 18.69
N ILE A 67 -22.81 -18.90 19.27
CA ILE A 67 -21.88 -19.78 18.58
C ILE A 67 -21.97 -21.19 19.16
N ILE A 68 -22.05 -22.19 18.29
CA ILE A 68 -21.86 -23.61 18.67
C ILE A 68 -20.39 -23.97 18.45
N LYS A 69 -19.72 -24.49 19.48
CA LYS A 69 -18.37 -25.04 19.37
C LYS A 69 -18.44 -26.55 19.38
N TYR A 70 -17.94 -27.17 18.32
CA TYR A 70 -17.90 -28.62 18.16
C TYR A 70 -16.61 -29.01 17.42
N ASP A 71 -15.79 -29.90 18.05
CA ASP A 71 -14.47 -30.27 17.54
C ASP A 71 -13.64 -29.00 17.20
N VAL A 72 -13.26 -28.85 15.95
CA VAL A 72 -12.53 -27.67 15.43
C VAL A 72 -13.45 -26.60 14.87
N PHE A 73 -14.77 -26.80 14.89
CA PHE A 73 -15.74 -25.89 14.31
C PHE A 73 -16.23 -24.83 15.29
N GLU A 74 -16.33 -23.61 14.79
CA GLU A 74 -17.11 -22.51 15.37
C GLU A 74 -18.26 -22.16 14.41
N ILE A 75 -19.46 -22.51 14.79
CA ILE A 75 -20.67 -22.43 13.95
C ILE A 75 -21.53 -21.28 14.45
N SER A 76 -21.78 -20.30 13.60
CA SER A 76 -22.64 -19.15 13.89
C SER A 76 -23.91 -19.17 13.06
N ASN A 77 -24.98 -18.61 13.64
CA ASN A 77 -26.21 -18.32 12.91
C ASN A 77 -26.04 -16.95 12.23
N LEU A 78 -25.76 -16.94 10.93
CA LEU A 78 -25.66 -15.73 10.13
C LEU A 78 -26.50 -15.89 8.86
N ASP A 79 -26.97 -14.75 8.33
CA ASP A 79 -27.71 -14.72 7.08
C ASP A 79 -26.86 -15.30 5.93
N LEU A 80 -27.34 -16.37 5.32
CA LEU A 80 -26.72 -17.02 4.16
C LEU A 80 -26.80 -16.18 2.87
N ASN A 81 -27.53 -15.04 2.88
CA ASN A 81 -27.59 -14.10 1.77
C ASN A 81 -26.35 -13.19 1.68
N THR A 82 -25.37 -13.35 2.58
CA THR A 82 -24.10 -12.66 2.46
C THR A 82 -23.43 -13.00 1.12
N LYS A 83 -22.79 -11.99 0.51
CA LYS A 83 -21.99 -12.16 -0.70
C LYS A 83 -20.95 -13.23 -0.46
N LYS A 84 -20.89 -14.23 -1.35
CA LYS A 84 -20.06 -15.42 -1.21
C LYS A 84 -19.47 -15.87 -2.55
N GLU A 85 -18.35 -16.55 -2.51
CA GLU A 85 -17.63 -17.11 -3.65
C GLU A 85 -17.51 -18.62 -3.53
N LEU A 86 -17.51 -19.35 -4.64
CA LEU A 86 -17.30 -20.80 -4.65
C LEU A 86 -15.80 -21.11 -4.77
N ILE A 87 -15.23 -21.73 -3.74
CA ILE A 87 -13.82 -22.12 -3.69
C ILE A 87 -13.73 -23.58 -3.30
N ASP A 88 -13.09 -24.41 -4.13
CA ASP A 88 -12.92 -25.86 -3.92
C ASP A 88 -14.23 -26.58 -3.55
N ASN A 89 -15.32 -26.25 -4.26
CA ASN A 89 -16.68 -26.76 -4.05
C ASN A 89 -17.37 -26.36 -2.73
N TYR A 90 -16.85 -25.36 -2.03
CA TYR A 90 -17.48 -24.78 -0.84
C TYR A 90 -17.75 -23.29 -1.01
N TYR A 91 -18.92 -22.84 -0.54
CA TYR A 91 -19.22 -21.42 -0.47
C TYR A 91 -18.37 -20.80 0.63
N CYS A 92 -17.59 -19.78 0.27
CA CYS A 92 -16.76 -19.00 1.16
C CYS A 92 -17.27 -17.55 1.21
N GLN A 93 -17.26 -16.95 2.38
CA GLN A 93 -17.59 -15.53 2.55
C GLN A 93 -16.60 -14.69 1.75
N ASP A 94 -17.08 -13.69 0.99
CA ASP A 94 -16.22 -12.84 0.19
C ASP A 94 -15.31 -11.94 1.05
N LEU A 95 -14.19 -11.55 0.47
CA LEU A 95 -13.13 -10.84 1.18
C LEU A 95 -13.51 -9.43 1.59
N GLU A 96 -14.34 -8.72 0.81
CA GLU A 96 -14.79 -7.37 1.16
C GLU A 96 -15.71 -7.39 2.38
N ASN A 97 -16.62 -8.37 2.44
CA ASN A 97 -17.51 -8.56 3.56
C ASN A 97 -16.72 -8.91 4.84
N ILE A 98 -15.76 -9.86 4.76
CA ILE A 98 -14.87 -10.17 5.88
C ILE A 98 -14.11 -8.94 6.36
N MET A 99 -13.58 -8.14 5.44
CA MET A 99 -12.85 -6.92 5.77
C MET A 99 -13.72 -5.89 6.47
N SER A 100 -14.98 -5.70 6.02
CA SER A 100 -15.94 -4.80 6.65
C SER A 100 -16.25 -5.21 8.09
N ILE A 101 -16.62 -6.48 8.31
CA ILE A 101 -16.90 -7.01 9.65
C ILE A 101 -15.69 -6.84 10.58
N LYS A 102 -14.47 -7.15 10.10
CA LYS A 102 -13.26 -7.00 10.90
C LYS A 102 -12.94 -5.54 11.25
N LYS A 103 -13.24 -4.60 10.37
CA LYS A 103 -13.12 -3.16 10.64
C LYS A 103 -14.12 -2.70 11.72
N GLU A 104 -15.37 -3.14 11.65
CA GLU A 104 -16.41 -2.84 12.65
C GLU A 104 -16.04 -3.40 14.03
N LEU A 105 -15.56 -4.65 14.10
CA LEU A 105 -15.11 -5.29 15.34
C LEU A 105 -13.88 -4.62 15.96
N ASN A 106 -13.08 -3.91 15.17
CA ASN A 106 -11.92 -3.09 15.58
C ASN A 106 -10.94 -3.79 16.55
N ARG A 107 -10.73 -5.12 16.40
CA ARG A 107 -9.86 -5.91 17.28
C ARG A 107 -8.41 -5.86 16.81
N LYS A 108 -7.46 -5.75 17.74
CA LYS A 108 -6.01 -5.73 17.41
C LYS A 108 -5.57 -6.93 16.55
N LYS A 109 -6.14 -8.13 16.80
CA LYS A 109 -5.82 -9.36 16.04
C LYS A 109 -6.24 -9.28 14.58
N ASP A 110 -7.24 -8.46 14.23
CA ASP A 110 -7.78 -8.35 12.87
C ASP A 110 -6.96 -7.42 11.97
N ILE A 111 -6.09 -6.58 12.52
CA ILE A 111 -5.30 -5.61 11.75
C ILE A 111 -4.45 -6.28 10.67
N LYS A 112 -3.85 -7.44 10.97
CA LYS A 112 -3.04 -8.19 10.00
C LYS A 112 -3.89 -8.75 8.87
N ASP A 113 -5.06 -9.31 9.20
CA ASP A 113 -5.98 -9.88 8.23
C ASP A 113 -6.54 -8.79 7.31
N ILE A 114 -6.97 -7.64 7.86
CA ILE A 114 -7.44 -6.48 7.09
C ILE A 114 -6.38 -6.02 6.09
N LYS A 115 -5.13 -5.88 6.53
CA LYS A 115 -4.02 -5.49 5.64
C LYS A 115 -3.75 -6.51 4.53
N ALA A 116 -3.85 -7.80 4.84
CA ALA A 116 -3.62 -8.87 3.87
C ALA A 116 -4.74 -8.92 2.82
N ILE A 117 -6.01 -8.80 3.24
CA ILE A 117 -7.16 -8.72 2.35
C ILE A 117 -7.05 -7.50 1.43
N ASP A 118 -6.79 -6.32 2.00
CA ASP A 118 -6.65 -5.08 1.23
C ASP A 118 -5.54 -5.18 0.17
N LEU A 119 -4.38 -5.74 0.56
CA LEU A 119 -3.27 -5.95 -0.37
C LEU A 119 -3.64 -6.90 -1.51
N TYR A 120 -4.37 -7.98 -1.23
CA TYR A 120 -4.81 -8.94 -2.23
C TYR A 120 -5.83 -8.32 -3.19
N LEU A 121 -6.86 -7.65 -2.67
CA LEU A 121 -7.89 -6.98 -3.49
C LEU A 121 -7.27 -5.91 -4.39
N CYS A 122 -6.32 -5.12 -3.89
CA CYS A 122 -5.60 -4.16 -4.70
C CYS A 122 -4.65 -4.81 -5.73
N SER A 123 -4.19 -6.04 -5.51
CA SER A 123 -3.43 -6.79 -6.53
C SER A 123 -4.29 -7.22 -7.72
N LEU A 124 -5.60 -7.36 -7.51
CA LEU A 124 -6.56 -7.66 -8.56
C LEU A 124 -7.03 -6.39 -9.29
N ASP A 125 -7.13 -5.28 -8.58
CA ASP A 125 -7.59 -3.99 -9.11
C ASP A 125 -6.88 -2.83 -8.38
N ASN A 126 -5.84 -2.28 -8.99
CA ASN A 126 -5.09 -1.15 -8.45
C ASN A 126 -5.79 0.22 -8.62
N MET A 127 -7.02 0.23 -9.13
CA MET A 127 -7.89 1.41 -9.16
C MET A 127 -9.02 1.37 -8.11
N ARG A 128 -8.94 0.47 -7.16
CA ARG A 128 -10.00 0.27 -6.18
C ARG A 128 -10.31 1.53 -5.35
N TYR A 129 -9.29 2.28 -4.98
CA TYR A 129 -9.45 3.54 -4.22
C TYR A 129 -10.07 4.63 -5.09
N GLU A 130 -9.64 4.78 -6.33
CA GLU A 130 -10.21 5.71 -7.29
C GLU A 130 -11.68 5.38 -7.58
N LYS A 131 -12.00 4.11 -7.83
CA LYS A 131 -13.37 3.65 -8.10
C LYS A 131 -14.33 3.91 -6.92
N GLU A 132 -13.85 3.79 -5.68
CA GLU A 132 -14.64 4.12 -4.50
C GLU A 132 -14.97 5.62 -4.43
N LEU A 133 -14.03 6.48 -4.77
CA LEU A 133 -14.25 7.92 -4.88
C LEU A 133 -15.19 8.27 -6.04
N TYR A 134 -15.09 7.57 -7.19
CA TYR A 134 -15.98 7.77 -8.33
C TYR A 134 -17.44 7.45 -8.00
N LYS A 135 -17.74 6.46 -7.13
CA LYS A 135 -19.11 6.17 -6.64
C LYS A 135 -19.72 7.37 -5.90
N ASN A 136 -18.91 8.21 -5.31
CA ASN A 136 -19.30 9.42 -4.60
C ASN A 136 -19.23 10.68 -5.49
N ASN A 137 -19.17 10.53 -6.82
CA ASN A 137 -19.05 11.60 -7.82
C ASN A 137 -17.79 12.47 -7.70
N ILE A 138 -16.73 11.97 -7.02
CA ILE A 138 -15.42 12.61 -6.95
C ILE A 138 -14.59 12.10 -8.13
N THR A 139 -14.24 12.96 -9.08
CA THR A 139 -13.60 12.56 -10.34
C THR A 139 -12.20 13.15 -10.55
N LEU A 140 -11.91 14.30 -9.98
CA LEU A 140 -10.60 14.94 -10.02
C LEU A 140 -9.75 14.47 -8.83
N ILE A 141 -9.16 13.28 -8.96
CA ILE A 141 -8.38 12.63 -7.91
C ILE A 141 -6.90 12.81 -8.20
N ALA A 142 -6.15 13.43 -7.28
CA ALA A 142 -4.70 13.48 -7.36
C ALA A 142 -4.06 12.32 -6.60
N GLY A 143 -3.10 11.64 -7.21
CA GLY A 143 -2.17 10.74 -6.52
C GLY A 143 -0.87 11.47 -6.21
N VAL A 144 -0.31 11.25 -5.02
CA VAL A 144 0.92 11.91 -4.55
C VAL A 144 1.90 10.88 -3.99
N ASP A 145 3.15 10.95 -4.47
CA ASP A 145 4.26 10.13 -3.97
C ASP A 145 5.56 10.93 -3.99
N GLU A 146 6.56 10.46 -3.23
CA GLU A 146 7.88 11.07 -3.14
C GLU A 146 9.02 10.10 -3.48
N VAL A 147 10.17 10.67 -3.76
CA VAL A 147 11.45 9.97 -3.94
C VAL A 147 12.60 10.78 -3.35
N GLY A 148 13.64 10.07 -2.91
CA GLY A 148 14.87 10.75 -2.49
C GLY A 148 14.95 11.02 -0.99
N ARG A 149 14.24 10.28 -0.13
CA ARG A 149 14.36 10.41 1.33
C ARG A 149 15.67 9.82 1.87
N GLY A 150 16.12 8.69 1.33
CA GLY A 150 17.28 7.96 1.83
C GLY A 150 18.67 8.37 1.28
N PRO A 151 18.80 9.02 0.10
CA PRO A 151 20.11 9.46 -0.41
C PRO A 151 20.81 10.47 0.50
N LEU A 152 22.16 10.45 0.46
CA LEU A 152 23.04 11.37 1.20
C LEU A 152 23.18 12.74 0.54
N ILE A 153 22.71 12.88 -0.71
CA ILE A 153 22.93 14.06 -1.54
C ILE A 153 21.68 14.38 -2.37
N GLY A 154 21.53 15.64 -2.69
CA GLY A 154 20.48 16.16 -3.59
C GLY A 154 19.11 16.29 -2.94
N PRO A 155 18.11 16.69 -3.71
CA PRO A 155 16.79 17.02 -3.20
C PRO A 155 15.94 15.79 -2.86
N VAL A 156 14.88 16.01 -2.06
CA VAL A 156 13.68 15.18 -2.06
C VAL A 156 12.73 15.74 -3.11
N VAL A 157 12.14 14.87 -3.92
CA VAL A 157 11.22 15.23 -5.00
C VAL A 157 9.90 14.53 -4.78
N ALA A 158 8.79 15.28 -4.85
CA ALA A 158 7.45 14.73 -4.87
C ALA A 158 6.76 15.08 -6.19
N SER A 159 5.79 14.28 -6.57
CA SER A 159 4.88 14.62 -7.65
C SER A 159 3.43 14.42 -7.27
N ALA A 160 2.55 15.21 -7.86
CA ALA A 160 1.10 15.10 -7.79
C ALA A 160 0.56 14.93 -9.21
N ILE A 161 -0.30 13.92 -9.43
CA ILE A 161 -0.81 13.57 -10.76
C ILE A 161 -2.32 13.44 -10.71
N ILE A 162 -3.01 14.06 -11.68
CA ILE A 162 -4.44 13.79 -11.93
C ILE A 162 -4.53 13.05 -13.27
N LEU A 163 -5.02 11.82 -13.23
CA LEU A 163 -5.33 11.03 -14.44
C LEU A 163 -6.77 11.24 -14.88
N PRO A 164 -7.10 11.03 -16.17
CA PRO A 164 -8.49 10.96 -16.61
C PRO A 164 -9.27 9.88 -15.84
N LYS A 165 -10.57 10.11 -15.60
CA LYS A 165 -11.44 9.12 -14.98
C LYS A 165 -11.40 7.81 -15.77
N ASP A 166 -11.36 6.68 -15.04
CA ASP A 166 -11.32 5.31 -15.60
C ASP A 166 -10.12 5.03 -16.53
N TYR A 167 -9.09 5.88 -16.50
CA TYR A 167 -7.87 5.69 -17.29
C TYR A 167 -7.00 4.59 -16.70
N VAL A 168 -6.74 3.52 -17.49
CA VAL A 168 -6.00 2.34 -17.03
C VAL A 168 -4.63 2.23 -17.70
N LEU A 169 -3.57 2.29 -16.90
CA LEU A 169 -2.19 2.01 -17.32
C LEU A 169 -1.82 0.56 -16.98
N LYS A 170 -2.08 -0.36 -17.94
CA LYS A 170 -1.80 -1.79 -17.73
C LYS A 170 -0.32 -2.04 -17.39
N GLY A 171 -0.10 -2.73 -16.26
CA GLY A 171 1.25 -3.10 -15.81
C GLY A 171 2.00 -1.98 -15.06
N LEU A 172 1.39 -0.82 -14.86
CA LEU A 172 1.91 0.20 -13.95
C LEU A 172 1.79 -0.31 -12.52
N THR A 173 2.89 -0.21 -11.77
CA THR A 173 2.99 -0.60 -10.36
C THR A 173 4.11 0.22 -9.71
N ASP A 174 4.45 -0.07 -8.45
CA ASP A 174 5.58 0.50 -7.73
C ASP A 174 6.81 0.73 -8.63
N SER A 175 7.22 1.99 -8.76
CA SER A 175 8.32 2.39 -9.66
C SER A 175 9.64 1.68 -9.38
N LYS A 176 9.86 1.21 -8.15
CA LYS A 176 11.07 0.46 -7.72
C LYS A 176 11.10 -0.95 -8.30
N LYS A 177 9.93 -1.51 -8.66
CA LYS A 177 9.80 -2.83 -9.31
C LYS A 177 9.91 -2.76 -10.83
N LEU A 178 9.78 -1.58 -11.40
CA LEU A 178 9.94 -1.37 -12.84
C LEU A 178 11.41 -1.23 -13.21
N SER A 179 11.81 -1.80 -14.35
CA SER A 179 13.11 -1.48 -14.95
C SER A 179 13.15 0.00 -15.39
N GLU A 180 14.33 0.59 -15.50
CA GLU A 180 14.51 1.97 -15.96
C GLU A 180 13.80 2.22 -17.29
N LYS A 181 14.00 1.35 -18.28
CA LYS A 181 13.32 1.41 -19.59
C LYS A 181 11.79 1.42 -19.46
N LYS A 182 11.21 0.65 -18.54
CA LYS A 182 9.76 0.65 -18.29
C LYS A 182 9.31 1.94 -17.59
N ARG A 183 10.11 2.47 -16.66
CA ARG A 183 9.80 3.76 -16.01
C ARG A 183 9.78 4.89 -17.03
N ASP A 184 10.77 4.97 -17.91
CA ASP A 184 10.82 5.98 -18.98
C ASP A 184 9.62 5.86 -19.92
N TYR A 185 9.24 4.65 -20.31
CA TYR A 185 8.05 4.39 -21.12
C TYR A 185 6.77 4.92 -20.44
N TYR A 186 6.55 4.60 -19.17
CA TYR A 186 5.39 5.12 -18.43
C TYR A 186 5.48 6.62 -18.17
N TYR A 187 6.67 7.15 -17.93
CA TYR A 187 6.88 8.59 -17.77
C TYR A 187 6.38 9.38 -18.97
N ASP A 188 6.72 8.96 -20.17
CA ASP A 188 6.30 9.63 -21.41
C ASP A 188 4.78 9.52 -21.62
N ILE A 189 4.18 8.36 -21.35
CA ILE A 189 2.73 8.17 -21.42
C ILE A 189 2.02 9.07 -20.42
N ILE A 190 2.44 9.05 -19.14
CA ILE A 190 1.81 9.84 -18.08
C ILE A 190 1.92 11.33 -18.41
N LYS A 191 3.07 11.79 -18.87
CA LYS A 191 3.25 13.20 -19.29
C LYS A 191 2.32 13.65 -20.42
N LYS A 192 2.00 12.74 -21.32
CA LYS A 192 1.10 13.00 -22.45
C LYS A 192 -0.37 12.99 -22.03
N ASP A 193 -0.76 12.03 -21.19
CA ASP A 193 -2.16 11.67 -20.99
C ASP A 193 -2.74 12.19 -19.66
N ALA A 194 -1.90 12.60 -18.69
CA ALA A 194 -2.37 13.18 -17.44
C ALA A 194 -3.08 14.53 -17.64
N LEU A 195 -4.16 14.75 -16.90
CA LEU A 195 -4.89 16.01 -16.88
C LEU A 195 -4.08 17.13 -16.23
N ALA A 196 -3.32 16.81 -15.18
CA ALA A 196 -2.42 17.74 -14.50
C ALA A 196 -1.25 16.99 -13.87
N ILE A 197 -0.08 17.63 -13.87
CA ILE A 197 1.15 17.16 -13.22
C ILE A 197 1.73 18.34 -12.43
N GLY A 198 1.96 18.13 -11.14
CA GLY A 198 2.70 19.04 -10.29
C GLY A 198 3.94 18.36 -9.72
N ILE A 199 5.03 19.07 -9.63
CA ILE A 199 6.31 18.60 -9.06
C ILE A 199 6.73 19.57 -7.97
N GLY A 200 7.17 19.02 -6.83
CA GLY A 200 7.77 19.76 -5.73
C GLY A 200 9.19 19.26 -5.48
N VAL A 201 10.11 20.19 -5.26
CA VAL A 201 11.55 19.90 -5.12
C VAL A 201 12.10 20.67 -3.93
N ILE A 202 12.47 19.97 -2.88
CA ILE A 202 13.07 20.55 -1.68
C ILE A 202 14.55 20.16 -1.59
N ASP A 203 15.42 21.13 -1.54
CA ASP A 203 16.86 20.95 -1.57
C ASP A 203 17.44 20.42 -0.24
N ASN A 204 18.73 20.11 -0.27
CA ASN A 204 19.44 19.61 0.88
C ASN A 204 19.55 20.59 2.05
N ASN A 205 19.58 21.90 1.79
CA ASN A 205 19.68 22.90 2.86
C ASN A 205 18.41 22.92 3.69
N ILE A 206 17.25 22.92 3.05
CA ILE A 206 15.95 22.83 3.74
C ILE A 206 15.81 21.46 4.44
N ILE A 207 16.29 20.37 3.82
CA ILE A 207 16.28 19.05 4.48
C ILE A 207 17.10 19.08 5.78
N ASP A 208 18.25 19.73 5.76
CA ASP A 208 19.12 19.83 6.94
C ASP A 208 18.52 20.75 8.03
N GLU A 209 17.73 21.76 7.64
CA GLU A 209 17.05 22.67 8.55
C GLU A 209 15.83 22.02 9.23
N VAL A 210 14.93 21.40 8.47
CA VAL A 210 13.62 20.94 8.97
C VAL A 210 13.51 19.44 9.18
N ASN A 211 14.51 18.65 8.83
CA ASN A 211 14.58 17.19 8.68
C ASN A 211 13.84 16.64 7.44
N ILE A 212 14.17 15.38 7.07
CA ILE A 212 13.65 14.75 5.85
C ILE A 212 12.12 14.51 5.88
N TYR A 213 11.53 14.28 7.06
CA TYR A 213 10.10 14.05 7.17
C TYR A 213 9.30 15.32 6.84
N GLU A 214 9.67 16.45 7.42
CA GLU A 214 9.03 17.74 7.15
C GLU A 214 9.35 18.24 5.73
N ALA A 215 10.60 18.09 5.25
CA ALA A 215 10.96 18.40 3.88
C ALA A 215 10.15 17.59 2.86
N THR A 216 9.85 16.31 3.15
CA THR A 216 8.96 15.51 2.30
C THR A 216 7.54 16.08 2.24
N LYS A 217 6.98 16.52 3.37
CA LYS A 217 5.67 17.18 3.39
C LYS A 217 5.67 18.49 2.59
N LEU A 218 6.74 19.28 2.70
CA LEU A 218 6.89 20.49 1.92
C LEU A 218 6.91 20.17 0.42
N ALA A 219 7.70 19.17 -0.01
CA ALA A 219 7.75 18.75 -1.41
C ALA A 219 6.37 18.27 -1.91
N MET A 220 5.64 17.50 -1.10
CA MET A 220 4.29 17.06 -1.47
C MET A 220 3.30 18.22 -1.58
N LYS A 221 3.33 19.18 -0.63
CA LYS A 221 2.49 20.38 -0.68
C LYS A 221 2.82 21.23 -1.91
N GLU A 222 4.09 21.43 -2.22
CA GLU A 222 4.54 22.14 -3.41
C GLU A 222 4.07 21.44 -4.70
N ALA A 223 4.19 20.09 -4.77
CA ALA A 223 3.69 19.34 -5.91
C ALA A 223 2.18 19.51 -6.10
N ILE A 224 1.40 19.48 -5.02
CA ILE A 224 -0.05 19.70 -5.06
C ILE A 224 -0.38 21.12 -5.53
N ASN A 225 0.32 22.13 -5.02
CA ASN A 225 0.10 23.53 -5.37
C ASN A 225 0.48 23.83 -6.84
N ASN A 226 1.41 23.08 -7.40
CA ASN A 226 1.86 23.20 -8.80
C ASN A 226 0.94 22.46 -9.80
N LEU A 227 -0.14 21.81 -9.35
CA LEU A 227 -1.15 21.26 -10.24
C LEU A 227 -1.91 22.39 -10.94
N SER A 228 -2.05 22.30 -12.27
CA SER A 228 -2.85 23.23 -13.08
C SER A 228 -4.36 23.09 -12.85
N ILE A 229 -4.79 21.99 -12.27
CA ILE A 229 -6.20 21.70 -11.93
C ILE A 229 -6.26 21.37 -10.44
N LYS A 230 -7.16 22.04 -9.71
CA LYS A 230 -7.37 21.75 -8.28
C LYS A 230 -8.07 20.40 -8.12
N PRO A 231 -7.50 19.44 -7.37
CA PRO A 231 -8.15 18.15 -7.12
C PRO A 231 -9.31 18.29 -6.13
N GLU A 232 -10.28 17.39 -6.25
CA GLU A 232 -11.40 17.23 -5.30
C GLU A 232 -11.00 16.32 -4.12
N HIS A 233 -10.06 15.40 -4.36
CA HIS A 233 -9.52 14.48 -3.36
C HIS A 233 -8.09 14.10 -3.68
N ILE A 234 -7.29 13.80 -2.65
CA ILE A 234 -5.88 13.43 -2.81
C ILE A 234 -5.62 12.07 -2.16
N LEU A 235 -5.07 11.14 -2.92
CA LEU A 235 -4.52 9.87 -2.48
C LEU A 235 -3.01 10.03 -2.26
N ILE A 236 -2.50 9.73 -1.06
CA ILE A 236 -1.10 9.99 -0.68
C ILE A 236 -0.44 8.68 -0.23
N ASP A 237 0.78 8.38 -0.72
CA ASP A 237 1.55 7.25 -0.19
C ASP A 237 2.03 7.54 1.23
N ALA A 238 1.52 6.75 2.18
CA ALA A 238 1.93 6.61 3.59
C ALA A 238 2.13 7.90 4.42
N MET A 239 1.85 9.10 3.89
CA MET A 239 2.02 10.38 4.58
C MET A 239 0.68 11.03 4.93
N LYS A 240 0.66 11.83 5.99
CA LYS A 240 -0.46 12.72 6.33
C LYS A 240 -0.05 14.15 6.10
N LEU A 241 -0.84 14.88 5.33
CA LEU A 241 -0.65 16.30 5.06
C LEU A 241 -1.76 17.09 5.74
N ASP A 242 -1.39 18.22 6.31
CA ASP A 242 -2.33 19.22 6.81
C ASP A 242 -2.58 20.24 5.68
N ILE A 243 -3.70 20.03 4.96
CA ILE A 243 -4.17 20.84 3.81
C ILE A 243 -5.70 20.81 3.74
N ASP A 244 -6.29 21.83 3.13
CA ASP A 244 -7.75 22.02 3.07
C ASP A 244 -8.50 21.04 2.13
N ILE A 245 -7.79 20.27 1.32
CA ILE A 245 -8.37 19.30 0.39
C ILE A 245 -8.50 17.96 1.10
N PRO A 246 -9.64 17.25 0.95
CA PRO A 246 -9.80 15.90 1.53
C PRO A 246 -8.70 14.93 1.08
N THR A 247 -8.11 14.20 2.03
CA THR A 247 -6.99 13.30 1.75
C THR A 247 -7.25 11.88 2.25
N THR A 248 -6.69 10.88 1.55
CA THR A 248 -6.60 9.50 2.01
C THR A 248 -5.14 9.05 1.96
N SER A 249 -4.57 8.77 3.15
CA SER A 249 -3.22 8.20 3.25
C SER A 249 -3.27 6.68 3.12
N ILE A 250 -2.52 6.12 2.17
CA ILE A 250 -2.55 4.71 1.79
C ILE A 250 -1.15 4.11 1.97
N ILE A 251 -1.01 3.18 2.90
CA ILE A 251 0.26 2.44 3.07
C ILE A 251 0.48 1.53 1.86
N LYS A 252 1.63 1.65 1.20
CA LYS A 252 1.96 1.06 -0.11
C LYS A 252 1.01 1.56 -1.19
N GLY A 253 0.77 2.86 -1.22
CA GLY A 253 -0.12 3.51 -2.15
C GLY A 253 0.31 3.31 -3.60
N ASP A 254 1.60 3.33 -3.88
CA ASP A 254 2.23 3.06 -5.17
C ASP A 254 1.91 1.66 -5.75
N PHE A 255 1.55 0.70 -4.90
CA PHE A 255 1.04 -0.61 -5.31
C PHE A 255 -0.49 -0.65 -5.42
N LYS A 256 -1.22 0.10 -4.59
CA LYS A 256 -2.67 -0.02 -4.38
C LYS A 256 -3.52 0.96 -5.17
N SER A 257 -2.93 2.07 -5.62
CA SER A 257 -3.57 3.14 -6.38
C SER A 257 -2.77 3.42 -7.63
N GLN A 258 -3.43 3.36 -8.77
CA GLN A 258 -2.79 3.65 -10.06
C GLN A 258 -2.35 5.11 -10.16
N THR A 259 -3.11 6.03 -9.57
CA THR A 259 -2.79 7.45 -9.58
C THR A 259 -1.55 7.75 -8.74
N ILE A 260 -1.38 7.09 -7.57
CA ILE A 260 -0.15 7.16 -6.77
C ILE A 260 1.03 6.50 -7.52
N ALA A 261 0.80 5.33 -8.17
CA ALA A 261 1.84 4.68 -8.96
C ALA A 261 2.36 5.57 -10.11
N ALA A 262 1.46 6.32 -10.76
CA ALA A 262 1.83 7.30 -11.77
C ALA A 262 2.69 8.44 -11.16
N ALA A 263 2.30 8.95 -10.00
CA ALA A 263 3.08 9.93 -9.26
C ALA A 263 4.48 9.39 -8.91
N SER A 264 4.57 8.16 -8.41
CA SER A 264 5.84 7.49 -8.11
C SER A 264 6.80 7.47 -9.31
N VAL A 265 6.29 7.14 -10.50
CA VAL A 265 7.10 7.14 -11.74
C VAL A 265 7.58 8.54 -12.09
N ILE A 266 6.71 9.55 -12.06
CA ILE A 266 7.10 10.93 -12.40
C ILE A 266 8.13 11.46 -11.41
N ALA A 267 7.91 11.30 -10.11
CA ALA A 267 8.87 11.73 -9.10
C ALA A 267 10.24 11.02 -9.29
N LYS A 268 10.21 9.69 -9.49
CA LYS A 268 11.43 8.89 -9.65
C LYS A 268 12.24 9.27 -10.87
N VAL A 269 11.62 9.37 -12.05
CA VAL A 269 12.34 9.73 -13.28
C VAL A 269 12.83 11.17 -13.21
N THR A 270 12.05 12.09 -12.64
CA THR A 270 12.47 13.49 -12.44
C THR A 270 13.73 13.57 -11.58
N ARG A 271 13.74 12.90 -10.43
CA ARG A 271 14.92 12.90 -9.56
C ARG A 271 16.12 12.18 -10.18
N ASP A 272 15.90 11.06 -10.86
CA ASP A 272 16.99 10.34 -11.52
C ASP A 272 17.68 11.21 -12.59
N LYS A 273 16.90 12.01 -13.35
CA LYS A 273 17.47 13.00 -14.29
C LYS A 273 18.33 14.05 -13.57
N MET A 274 17.91 14.55 -12.40
CA MET A 274 18.73 15.47 -11.61
C MET A 274 20.06 14.83 -11.17
N MET A 275 20.01 13.53 -10.79
CA MET A 275 21.23 12.79 -10.42
C MET A 275 22.13 12.53 -11.60
N TYR A 276 21.59 12.37 -12.83
CA TYR A 276 22.40 12.29 -14.05
C TYR A 276 23.14 13.59 -14.37
N GLU A 277 22.47 14.74 -14.18
CA GLU A 277 23.15 16.02 -14.36
C GLU A 277 24.26 16.23 -13.32
N LEU A 278 24.00 15.86 -12.07
CA LEU A 278 25.00 15.92 -11.02
C LEU A 278 26.20 14.97 -11.27
N ASP A 279 25.97 13.80 -11.87
CA ASP A 279 27.03 12.85 -12.26
C ASP A 279 27.94 13.40 -13.37
N LYS A 280 27.43 14.24 -14.26
CA LYS A 280 28.25 14.90 -15.28
C LYS A 280 29.19 15.95 -14.66
N GLU A 281 28.76 16.62 -13.59
CA GLU A 281 29.56 17.61 -12.86
C GLU A 281 30.59 16.93 -11.94
N TYR A 282 30.21 15.79 -11.32
CA TYR A 282 31.05 15.04 -10.35
C TYR A 282 31.09 13.55 -10.66
N PRO A 283 31.70 13.14 -11.77
CA PRO A 283 31.68 11.74 -12.24
C PRO A 283 32.36 10.74 -11.28
N GLU A 284 33.28 11.22 -10.41
CA GLU A 284 33.99 10.41 -9.41
C GLU A 284 33.05 9.86 -8.31
N TYR A 285 31.85 10.42 -8.13
CA TYR A 285 30.86 9.94 -7.14
C TYR A 285 29.89 8.89 -7.71
N ASN A 286 29.88 8.67 -9.02
CA ASN A 286 29.05 7.65 -9.70
C ASN A 286 27.53 7.79 -9.43
N PHE A 287 27.03 9.03 -9.37
CA PHE A 287 25.62 9.31 -9.05
C PHE A 287 24.64 8.73 -10.07
N LYS A 288 25.05 8.55 -11.32
CA LYS A 288 24.24 7.89 -12.35
C LYS A 288 23.84 6.45 -11.97
N ASN A 289 24.64 5.76 -11.18
CA ASN A 289 24.37 4.40 -10.73
C ASN A 289 23.75 4.38 -9.32
N ASN A 290 24.41 5.04 -8.35
CA ASN A 290 23.98 4.99 -6.96
C ASN A 290 22.84 5.96 -6.60
N LYS A 291 22.48 6.93 -7.48
CA LYS A 291 21.43 7.94 -7.26
C LYS A 291 21.55 8.69 -5.93
N GLY A 292 22.80 8.77 -5.41
CA GLY A 292 23.12 9.41 -4.14
C GLY A 292 22.86 8.57 -2.89
N TYR A 293 22.46 7.32 -3.03
CA TYR A 293 22.31 6.41 -1.88
C TYR A 293 23.66 6.04 -1.26
N PRO A 294 23.71 5.66 0.04
CA PRO A 294 24.95 5.32 0.76
C PRO A 294 25.49 3.93 0.35
N THR A 295 25.78 3.77 -0.93
CA THR A 295 26.49 2.60 -1.45
C THR A 295 27.97 2.68 -1.09
N LYS A 296 28.66 1.55 -1.13
CA LYS A 296 30.11 1.51 -0.88
C LYS A 296 30.85 2.51 -1.78
N ASP A 297 30.56 2.52 -3.08
CA ASP A 297 31.19 3.42 -4.04
C ASP A 297 31.00 4.91 -3.69
N HIS A 298 29.79 5.28 -3.22
CA HIS A 298 29.50 6.65 -2.80
C HIS A 298 30.26 7.02 -1.52
N LEU A 299 30.31 6.13 -0.53
CA LEU A 299 31.04 6.35 0.72
C LEU A 299 32.57 6.42 0.48
N ASP A 300 33.11 5.55 -0.37
CA ASP A 300 34.52 5.58 -0.78
C ASP A 300 34.87 6.89 -1.52
N ALA A 301 33.95 7.39 -2.36
CA ALA A 301 34.10 8.67 -3.04
C ALA A 301 34.10 9.86 -2.06
N ILE A 302 33.21 9.87 -1.06
CA ILE A 302 33.20 10.88 0.01
C ILE A 302 34.50 10.86 0.78
N GLU A 303 35.00 9.67 1.17
CA GLU A 303 36.26 9.56 1.90
C GLU A 303 37.45 10.08 1.09
N LYS A 304 37.47 9.85 -0.24
CA LYS A 304 38.57 10.21 -1.12
C LYS A 304 38.53 11.65 -1.63
N HIS A 305 37.34 12.14 -1.98
CA HIS A 305 37.15 13.42 -2.67
C HIS A 305 36.44 14.48 -1.81
N GLY A 306 35.97 14.08 -0.62
CA GLY A 306 35.24 14.99 0.29
C GLY A 306 33.73 15.02 0.07
N ILE A 307 33.08 15.98 0.72
CA ILE A 307 31.66 16.23 0.55
C ILE A 307 31.43 17.41 -0.42
N LEU A 308 30.37 17.30 -1.21
CA LEU A 308 29.92 18.39 -2.09
C LEU A 308 28.92 19.30 -1.35
N LYS A 309 28.62 20.45 -1.91
CA LYS A 309 27.63 21.42 -1.35
C LYS A 309 26.22 20.85 -1.30
N GLU A 310 25.88 19.89 -2.19
CA GLU A 310 24.60 19.24 -2.29
C GLU A 310 24.42 18.07 -1.29
N HIS A 311 25.47 17.68 -0.56
CA HIS A 311 25.37 16.66 0.48
C HIS A 311 24.54 17.15 1.67
N ARG A 312 23.73 16.23 2.23
CA ARG A 312 22.89 16.46 3.40
C ARG A 312 23.72 16.30 4.67
N ARG A 313 24.09 17.41 5.26
CA ARG A 313 25.01 17.45 6.42
C ARG A 313 24.45 16.82 7.68
N SER A 314 23.12 16.80 7.82
CA SER A 314 22.44 16.14 8.94
C SER A 314 22.43 14.61 8.87
N TYR A 315 22.76 14.02 7.71
CA TYR A 315 22.76 12.55 7.54
C TYR A 315 24.03 11.92 8.10
N GLY A 316 23.86 10.78 8.82
CA GLY A 316 24.93 10.12 9.57
C GLY A 316 26.28 10.04 8.83
N PRO A 317 26.38 9.37 7.66
CA PRO A 317 27.67 9.22 6.97
C PRO A 317 28.33 10.55 6.58
N VAL A 318 27.54 11.58 6.24
CA VAL A 318 28.07 12.90 5.88
C VAL A 318 28.50 13.67 7.12
N ARG A 319 27.69 13.63 8.18
CA ARG A 319 28.02 14.24 9.48
C ARG A 319 29.31 13.62 10.06
N ASP A 320 29.41 12.29 10.07
CA ASP A 320 30.57 11.58 10.60
C ASP A 320 31.85 11.95 9.85
N TYR A 321 31.77 12.14 8.52
CA TYR A 321 32.87 12.68 7.72
C TYR A 321 33.27 14.09 8.15
N ILE A 322 32.29 15.00 8.30
CA ILE A 322 32.53 16.39 8.73
C ILE A 322 33.21 16.43 10.12
N GLU A 323 32.71 15.65 11.08
CA GLU A 323 33.27 15.57 12.43
C GLU A 323 34.73 15.04 12.41
N LYS A 324 35.00 14.01 11.61
CA LYS A 324 36.33 13.42 11.44
C LYS A 324 37.37 14.42 10.92
N TYR A 325 36.99 15.32 10.02
CA TYR A 325 37.90 16.23 9.34
C TYR A 325 37.90 17.64 9.90
N ASN A 326 36.86 18.09 10.64
CA ASN A 326 36.86 19.36 11.34
C ASN A 326 37.57 19.31 12.70
N ASN A 327 37.83 18.13 13.26
CA ASN A 327 38.56 17.91 14.51
C ASN A 327 40.07 17.65 14.28
N LYS A 328 40.56 17.82 13.06
CA LYS A 328 41.96 17.80 12.70
C LYS A 328 42.49 19.22 12.38
#